data_3132732eb8595c8e55460c5ac0f9602f
#
_entry.id   3132732eb8595c8e55460c5ac0f9602f
#
_cell.length_a   1.000
_cell.length_b   1.000
_cell.length_c   1.000
_cell.angle_alpha   90.00
_cell.angle_beta   90.00
_cell.angle_gamma   90.00
#
_symmetry.space_group_name_H-M   'P 1'
#
loop_
_entity.id
_entity.type
_entity.pdbx_description
1 polymer ?
#
loop_
_entity_poly.entity_id
_entity_poly.type
_entity_poly.pdbx_seq_one_letter_code
_entity_poly.pdbx_strand_id
1 'polypeptide(L)'
;SAASDVYKRQAHPSDTYDVGKLMPYSFDDTDPYKTIEGASYVLQTYPDKKLKAYIDSVLDIIAPAQEADGYLYTARTQNPKHPHFWAGDKRWSKEEDLSHELYNLGHMVEGAVAHWQATGSRKFLDIAIRYADCVVREVGPNPGQACVVPGHQIAEMALCKLYLATGNKKYLEEAK
;
A
#
# COMPACT_ATOMS: atom_id res chain seq x y z
N SER A 1 8.40 -3.14 -15.56
CA SER A 1 7.45 -4.23 -15.23
C SER A 1 6.04 -3.67 -15.16
N ALA A 2 5.01 -4.51 -15.32
CA ALA A 2 3.61 -4.07 -15.26
C ALA A 2 3.30 -3.25 -13.99
N ALA A 3 3.78 -3.68 -12.82
CA ALA A 3 3.60 -2.96 -11.56
C ALA A 3 4.25 -1.57 -11.59
N SER A 4 5.50 -1.44 -12.08
CA SER A 4 6.16 -0.12 -12.17
C SER A 4 5.43 0.82 -13.14
N ASP A 5 4.79 0.27 -14.17
CA ASP A 5 4.04 1.07 -15.14
C ASP A 5 2.72 1.58 -14.55
N VAL A 6 2.08 0.79 -13.69
CA VAL A 6 0.87 1.20 -12.96
C VAL A 6 1.18 2.41 -12.06
N TYR A 7 2.23 2.33 -11.24
CA TYR A 7 2.60 3.45 -10.36
C TYR A 7 3.05 4.70 -11.12
N LYS A 8 3.80 4.54 -12.21
CA LYS A 8 4.16 5.67 -13.07
C LYS A 8 2.94 6.41 -13.61
N ARG A 9 1.89 5.69 -13.98
CA ARG A 9 0.65 6.26 -14.49
C ARG A 9 -0.13 6.99 -13.41
N GLN A 10 -0.18 6.45 -12.19
CA GLN A 10 -0.82 7.13 -11.07
C GLN A 10 -0.09 8.43 -10.72
N ALA A 11 1.24 8.44 -10.76
CA ALA A 11 2.04 9.63 -10.55
C ALA A 11 1.88 10.68 -11.67
N HIS A 12 1.51 10.23 -12.88
CA HIS A 12 1.33 11.08 -14.06
C HIS A 12 0.02 10.71 -14.80
N PRO A 13 -1.15 10.97 -14.20
CA PRO A 13 -2.43 10.63 -14.81
C PRO A 13 -2.60 11.35 -16.16
N SER A 14 -2.92 10.61 -17.21
CA SER A 14 -3.28 11.16 -18.50
C SER A 14 -4.69 10.72 -18.87
N ASP A 15 -5.49 11.63 -19.42
CA ASP A 15 -6.85 11.34 -19.89
C ASP A 15 -6.90 10.43 -21.13
N THR A 16 -5.74 10.11 -21.74
CA THR A 16 -5.65 9.35 -23.01
C THR A 16 -5.45 7.85 -22.80
N TYR A 17 -5.59 7.37 -21.56
CA TYR A 17 -5.31 5.99 -21.23
C TYR A 17 -6.43 5.04 -21.66
N ASP A 18 -6.09 4.08 -22.53
CA ASP A 18 -7.00 3.00 -22.91
C ASP A 18 -7.14 1.98 -21.76
N VAL A 19 -8.15 2.19 -20.92
CA VAL A 19 -8.49 1.36 -19.75
C VAL A 19 -8.75 -0.11 -20.16
N GLY A 20 -9.04 -0.39 -21.44
CA GLY A 20 -9.37 -1.74 -21.92
C GLY A 20 -8.19 -2.70 -22.00
N LYS A 21 -6.95 -2.20 -21.91
CA LYS A 21 -5.76 -3.04 -22.11
C LYS A 21 -4.99 -3.43 -20.87
N LEU A 22 -5.14 -2.71 -19.76
CA LEU A 22 -4.45 -2.99 -18.48
C LEU A 22 -5.30 -2.48 -17.32
N MET A 23 -6.36 -3.20 -17.00
CA MET A 23 -7.04 -3.02 -15.72
C MET A 23 -6.29 -3.85 -14.68
N PRO A 24 -5.58 -3.22 -13.74
CA PRO A 24 -4.97 -3.96 -12.64
C PRO A 24 -6.08 -4.59 -11.80
N TYR A 25 -5.84 -5.78 -11.28
CA TYR A 25 -6.71 -6.31 -10.23
C TYR A 25 -6.64 -5.42 -8.98
N SER A 26 -7.66 -5.48 -8.15
CA SER A 26 -7.75 -4.68 -6.93
C SER A 26 -6.60 -4.91 -5.94
N PHE A 27 -5.87 -6.02 -6.07
CA PHE A 27 -4.78 -6.45 -5.20
C PHE A 27 -3.38 -6.37 -5.84
N ASP A 28 -3.25 -5.91 -7.09
CA ASP A 28 -1.94 -5.89 -7.82
C ASP A 28 -0.89 -5.02 -7.15
N ASP A 29 -1.31 -4.03 -6.35
CA ASP A 29 -0.38 -3.21 -5.55
C ASP A 29 0.45 -4.05 -4.59
N THR A 30 -0.04 -5.22 -4.17
CA THR A 30 0.70 -6.10 -3.25
C THR A 30 1.89 -6.78 -3.89
N ASP A 31 1.93 -6.95 -5.21
CA ASP A 31 3.03 -7.65 -5.90
C ASP A 31 4.40 -6.98 -5.67
N PRO A 32 4.56 -5.66 -5.92
CA PRO A 32 5.80 -4.98 -5.58
C PRO A 32 6.08 -4.96 -4.06
N TYR A 33 5.06 -4.87 -3.20
CA TYR A 33 5.26 -4.86 -1.75
C TYR A 33 5.83 -6.19 -1.26
N LYS A 34 5.22 -7.31 -1.66
CA LYS A 34 5.70 -8.67 -1.36
C LYS A 34 7.10 -8.94 -1.94
N THR A 35 7.35 -8.43 -3.16
CA THR A 35 8.67 -8.57 -3.78
C THR A 35 9.74 -7.80 -3.00
N ILE A 36 9.44 -6.59 -2.55
CA ILE A 36 10.34 -5.79 -1.70
C ILE A 36 10.54 -6.48 -0.35
N GLU A 37 9.49 -7.05 0.25
CA GLU A 37 9.58 -7.80 1.49
C GLU A 37 10.56 -8.98 1.36
N GLY A 38 10.35 -9.85 0.38
CA GLY A 38 11.23 -10.99 0.12
C GLY A 38 12.69 -10.57 -0.16
N ALA A 39 12.88 -9.52 -0.98
CA ALA A 39 14.20 -8.97 -1.26
C ALA A 39 14.87 -8.38 0.00
N SER A 40 14.08 -7.81 0.91
CA SER A 40 14.57 -7.27 2.18
C SER A 40 15.08 -8.38 3.09
N TYR A 41 14.41 -9.52 3.17
CA TYR A 41 14.91 -10.68 3.91
C TYR A 41 16.22 -11.22 3.31
N VAL A 42 16.36 -11.21 1.98
CA VAL A 42 17.64 -11.55 1.34
C VAL A 42 18.74 -10.58 1.75
N LEU A 43 18.46 -9.26 1.75
CA LEU A 43 19.43 -8.23 2.13
C LEU A 43 19.88 -8.32 3.59
N GLN A 44 19.04 -8.83 4.50
CA GLN A 44 19.43 -9.06 5.89
C GLN A 44 20.54 -10.09 6.03
N THR A 45 20.54 -11.11 5.14
CA THR A 45 21.50 -12.22 5.18
C THR A 45 22.67 -12.00 4.22
N TYR A 46 22.39 -11.46 3.05
CA TYR A 46 23.34 -11.25 1.96
C TYR A 46 23.29 -9.80 1.47
N PRO A 47 24.09 -8.89 2.04
CA PRO A 47 24.11 -7.50 1.61
C PRO A 47 24.48 -7.37 0.13
N ASP A 48 23.58 -6.80 -0.67
CA ASP A 48 23.76 -6.54 -2.10
C ASP A 48 23.39 -5.10 -2.43
N LYS A 49 24.41 -4.30 -2.80
CA LYS A 49 24.21 -2.88 -3.16
C LYS A 49 23.36 -2.68 -4.42
N LYS A 50 23.42 -3.63 -5.38
CA LYS A 50 22.62 -3.54 -6.62
C LYS A 50 21.16 -3.83 -6.35
N LEU A 51 20.89 -4.87 -5.54
CA LEU A 51 19.53 -5.19 -5.13
C LEU A 51 18.91 -4.03 -4.31
N LYS A 52 19.68 -3.47 -3.36
CA LYS A 52 19.22 -2.30 -2.60
C LYS A 52 18.92 -1.11 -3.51
N ALA A 53 19.79 -0.77 -4.45
CA ALA A 53 19.58 0.33 -5.39
C ALA A 53 18.36 0.09 -6.29
N TYR A 54 18.12 -1.16 -6.70
CA TYR A 54 16.93 -1.53 -7.45
C TYR A 54 15.64 -1.29 -6.64
N ILE A 55 15.61 -1.74 -5.37
CA ILE A 55 14.48 -1.48 -4.47
C ILE A 55 14.25 0.03 -4.32
N ASP A 56 15.31 0.80 -4.07
CA ASP A 56 15.23 2.25 -3.94
C ASP A 56 14.60 2.89 -5.19
N SER A 57 14.95 2.41 -6.40
CA SER A 57 14.37 2.90 -7.66
C SER A 57 12.89 2.55 -7.81
N VAL A 58 12.44 1.40 -7.30
CA VAL A 58 11.02 1.04 -7.28
C VAL A 58 10.26 1.94 -6.31
N LEU A 59 10.83 2.21 -5.13
CA LEU A 59 10.23 3.12 -4.15
C LEU A 59 10.14 4.56 -4.67
N ASP A 60 11.07 5.01 -5.52
CA ASP A 60 11.00 6.32 -6.20
C ASP A 60 9.82 6.42 -7.16
N ILE A 61 9.34 5.29 -7.67
CA ILE A 61 8.14 5.22 -8.51
C ILE A 61 6.86 5.15 -7.67
N ILE A 62 6.89 4.44 -6.53
CA ILE A 62 5.74 4.26 -5.65
C ILE A 62 5.40 5.56 -4.90
N ALA A 63 6.41 6.23 -4.35
CA ALA A 63 6.21 7.39 -3.48
C ALA A 63 5.33 8.50 -4.08
N PRO A 64 5.54 8.96 -5.33
CA PRO A 64 4.72 10.02 -5.93
C PRO A 64 3.30 9.58 -6.30
N ALA A 65 3.00 8.27 -6.28
CA ALA A 65 1.66 7.76 -6.51
C ALA A 65 0.75 7.87 -5.27
N GLN A 66 1.33 8.13 -4.10
CA GLN A 66 0.56 8.32 -2.86
C GLN A 66 -0.15 9.67 -2.86
N GLU A 67 -1.44 9.67 -2.57
CA GLU A 67 -2.26 10.88 -2.48
C GLU A 67 -1.82 11.76 -1.29
N ALA A 68 -2.20 13.03 -1.33
CA ALA A 68 -1.78 14.02 -0.35
C ALA A 68 -2.19 13.65 1.10
N ASP A 69 -3.33 12.99 1.25
CA ASP A 69 -3.87 12.51 2.52
C ASP A 69 -3.29 11.16 2.99
N GLY A 70 -2.41 10.56 2.19
CA GLY A 70 -1.73 9.32 2.49
C GLY A 70 -2.35 8.07 1.85
N TYR A 71 -3.52 8.16 1.23
CA TYR A 71 -4.14 7.04 0.55
C TYR A 71 -3.27 6.55 -0.63
N LEU A 72 -3.16 5.23 -0.81
CA LEU A 72 -2.45 4.63 -1.93
C LEU A 72 -3.12 3.33 -2.37
N TYR A 73 -3.90 3.41 -3.44
CA TYR A 73 -4.61 2.27 -4.02
C TYR A 73 -4.81 2.49 -5.52
N THR A 74 -3.96 1.84 -6.35
CA THR A 74 -3.89 2.16 -7.78
C THR A 74 -5.13 1.75 -8.56
N ALA A 75 -5.84 0.70 -8.14
CA ALA A 75 -7.08 0.27 -8.77
C ALA A 75 -8.18 1.36 -8.78
N ARG A 76 -8.10 2.32 -7.82
CA ARG A 76 -8.98 3.49 -7.80
C ARG A 76 -8.34 4.71 -8.47
N THR A 77 -7.10 5.00 -8.14
CA THR A 77 -6.50 6.31 -8.42
C THR A 77 -5.80 6.39 -9.75
N GLN A 78 -5.52 5.26 -10.40
CA GLN A 78 -4.96 5.22 -11.75
C GLN A 78 -5.88 5.88 -12.80
N ASN A 79 -7.18 5.70 -12.65
CA ASN A 79 -8.19 6.36 -13.46
C ASN A 79 -9.36 6.82 -12.57
N PRO A 80 -9.28 8.01 -11.96
CA PRO A 80 -10.28 8.47 -11.01
C PRO A 80 -11.69 8.63 -11.58
N LYS A 81 -11.80 8.84 -12.90
CA LYS A 81 -13.11 8.96 -13.57
C LYS A 81 -13.77 7.58 -13.80
N HIS A 82 -12.96 6.55 -13.93
CA HIS A 82 -13.39 5.18 -14.18
C HIS A 82 -12.54 4.21 -13.38
N PRO A 83 -12.67 4.18 -12.04
CA PRO A 83 -11.91 3.27 -11.21
C PRO A 83 -12.26 1.81 -11.54
N HIS A 84 -11.37 0.90 -11.17
CA HIS A 84 -11.66 -0.52 -11.31
C HIS A 84 -12.99 -0.86 -10.63
N PHE A 85 -13.84 -1.65 -11.29
CA PHE A 85 -15.20 -1.92 -10.80
C PHE A 85 -15.23 -2.59 -9.42
N TRP A 86 -14.18 -3.32 -9.03
CA TRP A 86 -14.04 -3.87 -7.69
C TRP A 86 -13.69 -2.83 -6.62
N ALA A 87 -13.17 -1.68 -7.02
CA ALA A 87 -12.87 -0.59 -6.08
C ALA A 87 -14.13 0.12 -5.56
N GLY A 88 -15.28 -0.09 -6.20
CA GLY A 88 -16.55 0.56 -5.84
C GLY A 88 -16.56 2.07 -6.11
N ASP A 89 -17.65 2.74 -5.74
CA ASP A 89 -17.84 4.16 -6.01
C ASP A 89 -17.09 5.07 -5.03
N LYS A 90 -16.82 4.56 -3.82
CA LYS A 90 -16.14 5.27 -2.73
C LYS A 90 -15.05 4.40 -2.14
N ARG A 91 -14.05 5.03 -1.50
CA ARG A 91 -13.06 4.33 -0.68
C ARG A 91 -13.78 3.44 0.34
N TRP A 92 -13.26 2.27 0.58
CA TRP A 92 -13.73 1.28 1.56
C TRP A 92 -15.10 0.64 1.26
N SER A 93 -15.83 1.08 0.25
CA SER A 93 -17.22 0.65 0.00
C SER A 93 -17.37 -0.81 -0.45
N LYS A 94 -16.28 -1.45 -0.87
CA LYS A 94 -16.22 -2.85 -1.29
C LYS A 94 -15.19 -3.66 -0.51
N GLU A 95 -14.74 -3.17 0.64
CA GLU A 95 -13.63 -3.76 1.39
C GLU A 95 -13.94 -5.18 1.86
N GLU A 96 -15.18 -5.44 2.28
CA GLU A 96 -15.60 -6.76 2.75
C GLU A 96 -15.66 -7.82 1.62
N ASP A 97 -15.75 -7.37 0.36
CA ASP A 97 -15.95 -8.25 -0.79
C ASP A 97 -14.73 -8.28 -1.72
N LEU A 98 -14.39 -7.12 -2.31
CA LEU A 98 -13.63 -7.09 -3.55
C LEU A 98 -12.48 -6.08 -3.59
N SER A 99 -12.54 -4.95 -2.87
CA SER A 99 -11.61 -3.84 -3.14
C SER A 99 -10.18 -4.11 -2.65
N HIS A 100 -10.00 -4.85 -1.58
CA HIS A 100 -8.67 -5.20 -1.06
C HIS A 100 -7.82 -3.99 -0.64
N GLU A 101 -8.42 -2.87 -0.25
CA GLU A 101 -7.70 -1.66 0.16
C GLU A 101 -6.88 -1.92 1.42
N LEU A 102 -7.49 -2.56 2.44
CA LEU A 102 -6.82 -2.94 3.69
C LEU A 102 -5.83 -4.11 3.49
N TYR A 103 -6.11 -5.02 2.56
CA TYR A 103 -5.17 -6.06 2.16
C TYR A 103 -3.89 -5.45 1.54
N ASN A 104 -4.03 -4.45 0.68
CA ASN A 104 -2.91 -3.73 0.09
C ASN A 104 -2.11 -2.97 1.17
N LEU A 105 -2.78 -2.31 2.13
CA LEU A 105 -2.12 -1.71 3.28
C LEU A 105 -1.31 -2.75 4.07
N GLY A 106 -1.92 -3.90 4.37
CA GLY A 106 -1.28 -4.95 5.14
C GLY A 106 0.06 -5.37 4.54
N HIS A 107 0.08 -5.73 3.26
CA HIS A 107 1.31 -6.11 2.57
C HIS A 107 2.30 -4.97 2.39
N MET A 108 1.82 -3.74 2.23
CA MET A 108 2.71 -2.57 2.22
C MET A 108 3.46 -2.43 3.55
N VAL A 109 2.76 -2.52 4.68
CA VAL A 109 3.37 -2.39 6.01
C VAL A 109 4.35 -3.53 6.28
N GLU A 110 3.99 -4.77 5.92
CA GLU A 110 4.90 -5.92 6.05
C GLU A 110 6.21 -5.68 5.29
N GLY A 111 6.13 -5.32 4.02
CA GLY A 111 7.30 -5.02 3.19
C GLY A 111 8.09 -3.81 3.68
N ALA A 112 7.41 -2.78 4.16
CA ALA A 112 8.03 -1.55 4.64
C ALA A 112 8.82 -1.76 5.94
N VAL A 113 8.29 -2.52 6.88
CA VAL A 113 8.98 -2.85 8.12
C VAL A 113 10.18 -3.76 7.84
N ALA A 114 10.01 -4.78 6.98
CA ALA A 114 11.11 -5.65 6.57
C ALA A 114 12.25 -4.85 5.89
N HIS A 115 11.90 -3.92 4.99
CA HIS A 115 12.88 -3.07 4.31
C HIS A 115 13.63 -2.15 5.28
N TRP A 116 12.91 -1.52 6.22
CA TRP A 116 13.54 -0.70 7.25
C TRP A 116 14.48 -1.50 8.14
N GLN A 117 14.08 -2.69 8.58
CA GLN A 117 14.92 -3.58 9.41
C GLN A 117 16.17 -4.03 8.66
N ALA A 118 16.06 -4.32 7.36
CA ALA A 118 17.18 -4.78 6.54
C ALA A 118 18.18 -3.67 6.18
N THR A 119 17.70 -2.44 5.98
CA THR A 119 18.50 -1.38 5.34
C THR A 119 18.69 -0.14 6.20
N GLY A 120 17.91 0.03 7.26
CA GLY A 120 17.81 1.28 8.05
C GLY A 120 17.09 2.42 7.32
N SER A 121 16.72 2.24 6.04
CA SER A 121 16.04 3.27 5.25
C SER A 121 14.57 3.40 5.66
N ARG A 122 14.14 4.62 5.95
CA ARG A 122 12.74 4.93 6.27
C ARG A 122 11.86 5.14 5.05
N LYS A 123 12.42 5.18 3.85
CA LYS A 123 11.71 5.59 2.63
C LYS A 123 10.37 4.85 2.44
N PHE A 124 10.38 3.53 2.51
CA PHE A 124 9.16 2.74 2.38
C PHE A 124 8.30 2.79 3.65
N LEU A 125 8.95 2.81 4.81
CA LEU A 125 8.25 2.90 6.08
C LEU A 125 7.43 4.20 6.20
N ASP A 126 7.95 5.34 5.72
CA ASP A 126 7.23 6.61 5.76
C ASP A 126 6.03 6.64 4.81
N ILE A 127 6.10 5.95 3.65
CA ILE A 127 4.95 5.75 2.76
C ILE A 127 3.88 4.91 3.47
N ALA A 128 4.26 3.79 4.09
CA ALA A 128 3.36 2.91 4.81
C ALA A 128 2.71 3.59 6.02
N ILE A 129 3.48 4.39 6.77
CA ILE A 129 2.98 5.20 7.89
C ILE A 129 1.88 6.15 7.42
N ARG A 130 2.10 6.88 6.32
CA ARG A 130 1.09 7.81 5.79
C ARG A 130 -0.19 7.09 5.36
N TYR A 131 -0.08 5.90 4.78
CA TYR A 131 -1.27 5.13 4.40
C TYR A 131 -1.98 4.57 5.64
N ALA A 132 -1.25 4.04 6.62
CA ALA A 132 -1.83 3.61 7.89
C ALA A 132 -2.50 4.77 8.64
N ASP A 133 -1.95 5.99 8.59
CA ASP A 133 -2.56 7.18 9.17
C ASP A 133 -3.86 7.58 8.45
N CYS A 134 -3.93 7.38 7.15
CA CYS A 134 -5.16 7.54 6.38
C CYS A 134 -6.23 6.54 6.85
N VAL A 135 -5.87 5.27 7.03
CA VAL A 135 -6.79 4.24 7.52
C VAL A 135 -7.29 4.57 8.91
N VAL A 136 -6.41 4.85 9.88
CA VAL A 136 -6.80 5.24 11.25
C VAL A 136 -7.78 6.42 11.28
N ARG A 137 -7.69 7.33 10.31
CA ARG A 137 -8.60 8.48 10.19
C ARG A 137 -9.93 8.11 9.57
N GLU A 138 -9.95 7.21 8.58
CA GLU A 138 -11.10 6.98 7.70
C GLU A 138 -11.88 5.69 8.01
N VAL A 139 -11.24 4.70 8.65
CA VAL A 139 -11.84 3.41 8.99
C VAL A 139 -12.04 3.32 10.50
N GLY A 140 -13.09 2.65 10.95
CA GLY A 140 -13.37 2.43 12.35
C GLY A 140 -14.83 2.65 12.73
N PRO A 141 -15.15 2.56 14.03
CA PRO A 141 -16.52 2.60 14.51
C PRO A 141 -17.08 4.02 14.79
N ASN A 142 -16.25 5.07 14.64
CA ASN A 142 -16.65 6.41 15.02
C ASN A 142 -17.54 7.09 13.94
N PRO A 143 -18.38 8.08 14.30
CA PRO A 143 -19.14 8.82 13.33
C PRO A 143 -18.25 9.44 12.24
N GLY A 144 -18.58 9.18 10.98
CA GLY A 144 -17.83 9.67 9.81
C GLY A 144 -16.74 8.72 9.31
N GLN A 145 -16.44 7.66 10.03
CA GLN A 145 -15.55 6.59 9.57
C GLN A 145 -16.34 5.50 8.82
N ALA A 146 -15.64 4.77 7.96
CA ALA A 146 -16.16 3.57 7.33
C ALA A 146 -16.06 2.40 8.32
N CYS A 147 -17.20 1.87 8.76
CA CYS A 147 -17.26 0.68 9.60
C CYS A 147 -17.27 -0.54 8.67
N VAL A 148 -16.10 -1.08 8.39
CA VAL A 148 -15.91 -2.21 7.47
C VAL A 148 -15.00 -3.25 8.10
N VAL A 149 -15.17 -4.50 7.69
CA VAL A 149 -14.29 -5.62 8.07
C VAL A 149 -13.41 -5.96 6.88
N PRO A 150 -12.09 -6.11 7.07
CA PRO A 150 -11.21 -6.53 5.98
C PRO A 150 -11.65 -7.89 5.41
N GLY A 151 -11.73 -7.99 4.08
CA GLY A 151 -11.99 -9.26 3.41
C GLY A 151 -10.87 -10.30 3.60
N HIS A 152 -9.68 -9.83 3.99
CA HIS A 152 -8.51 -10.65 4.32
C HIS A 152 -7.82 -10.13 5.59
N GLN A 153 -7.52 -11.03 6.51
CA GLN A 153 -6.92 -10.74 7.83
C GLN A 153 -5.40 -10.53 7.72
N ILE A 154 -4.96 -9.45 7.13
CA ILE A 154 -3.55 -9.06 7.07
C ILE A 154 -3.32 -7.68 7.70
N ALA A 155 -4.29 -6.78 7.61
CA ALA A 155 -4.16 -5.41 8.11
C ALA A 155 -3.92 -5.36 9.61
N GLU A 156 -4.64 -6.17 10.38
CA GLU A 156 -4.54 -6.25 11.84
C GLU A 156 -3.13 -6.66 12.28
N MET A 157 -2.59 -7.72 11.69
CA MET A 157 -1.24 -8.19 11.98
C MET A 157 -0.19 -7.14 11.58
N ALA A 158 -0.35 -6.54 10.42
CA ALA A 158 0.56 -5.52 9.91
C ALA A 158 0.55 -4.25 10.76
N LEU A 159 -0.62 -3.80 11.21
CA LEU A 159 -0.74 -2.66 12.12
C LEU A 159 -0.10 -2.95 13.49
N CYS A 160 -0.23 -4.17 14.03
CA CYS A 160 0.52 -4.59 15.21
C CYS A 160 2.04 -4.51 14.97
N LYS A 161 2.51 -4.97 13.82
CA LYS A 161 3.92 -4.88 13.43
C LYS A 161 4.38 -3.43 13.29
N LEU A 162 3.55 -2.56 12.73
CA LEU A 162 3.83 -1.13 12.63
C LEU A 162 3.91 -0.46 14.01
N TYR A 163 3.03 -0.86 14.94
CA TYR A 163 3.14 -0.43 16.33
C TYR A 163 4.50 -0.83 16.94
N LEU A 164 4.93 -2.08 16.77
CA LEU A 164 6.22 -2.53 17.28
C LEU A 164 7.41 -1.77 16.67
N ALA A 165 7.32 -1.40 15.39
CA ALA A 165 8.35 -0.65 14.69
C ALA A 165 8.41 0.85 15.09
N THR A 166 7.26 1.45 15.43
CA THR A 166 7.14 2.90 15.64
C THR A 166 6.90 3.31 17.10
N GLY A 167 6.43 2.40 17.95
CA GLY A 167 5.96 2.68 19.30
C GLY A 167 4.62 3.41 19.36
N ASN A 168 3.96 3.69 18.22
CA ASN A 168 2.74 4.48 18.18
C ASN A 168 1.50 3.62 18.42
N LYS A 169 0.88 3.80 19.60
CA LYS A 169 -0.27 3.01 20.06
C LYS A 169 -1.51 3.09 19.18
N LYS A 170 -1.67 4.16 18.37
CA LYS A 170 -2.84 4.30 17.48
C LYS A 170 -2.97 3.11 16.51
N TYR A 171 -1.85 2.54 16.05
CA TYR A 171 -1.89 1.38 15.15
C TYR A 171 -2.33 0.10 15.87
N LEU A 172 -1.96 -0.04 17.15
CA LEU A 172 -2.43 -1.16 17.96
C LEU A 172 -3.93 -1.06 18.29
N GLU A 173 -4.43 0.15 18.50
CA GLU A 173 -5.86 0.36 18.73
C GLU A 173 -6.67 0.12 17.45
N GLU A 174 -6.16 0.53 16.30
CA GLU A 174 -6.79 0.28 15.00
C GLU A 174 -6.82 -1.21 14.62
N ALA A 175 -5.86 -1.99 15.09
CA ALA A 175 -5.77 -3.43 14.84
C ALA A 175 -6.77 -4.28 15.64
N LYS A 176 -7.55 -3.69 16.56
CA LYS A 176 -8.53 -4.39 17.42
C LYS A 176 -9.91 -4.44 16.81
#